data_5cfd9c01b88713525f1c666ad4b36a2d
#
_entry.id   5cfd9c01b88713525f1c666ad4b36a2d
#
_cell.length_a   1.000
_cell.length_b   1.000
_cell.length_c   1.000
_cell.angle_alpha   90.00
_cell.angle_beta   90.00
_cell.angle_gamma   90.00
#
_symmetry.space_group_name_H-M   'P 1'
#
loop_
_entity.id
_entity.type
_entity.pdbx_description
1 polymer ?
#
loop_
_entity_poly.entity_id
_entity_poly.type
_entity_poly.pdbx_seq_one_letter_code
_entity_poly.pdbx_strand_id
1 'polypeptide(L)'
;MFVAFLKFLMRWFQRLVVLAALIALGGWLFYIGREHQVFLDNKPFGEYKALEQVNVSVNGGEVVELMSRERDMKKTVGPKFILKAEVFDEDGEIVNTLTKTIDLCISKDVMISLPAFVGEAENFILPAPR
;
A
#
# COMPACT_ATOMS: atom_id res chain seq x y z
N MET A 1 -5.91 4.36 -57.19
CA MET A 1 -5.44 5.43 -56.27
C MET A 1 -6.21 5.48 -54.97
N PHE A 2 -7.53 5.56 -55.04
CA PHE A 2 -8.34 5.64 -53.80
C PHE A 2 -8.18 4.43 -52.89
N VAL A 3 -8.17 3.21 -53.44
CA VAL A 3 -8.03 1.99 -52.69
C VAL A 3 -6.65 1.92 -52.02
N ALA A 4 -5.59 2.32 -52.72
CA ALA A 4 -4.24 2.34 -52.12
C ALA A 4 -4.12 3.37 -51.01
N PHE A 5 -4.77 4.50 -51.13
CA PHE A 5 -4.81 5.54 -50.10
C PHE A 5 -5.54 5.05 -48.87
N LEU A 6 -6.69 4.37 -49.05
CA LEU A 6 -7.43 3.76 -47.92
C LEU A 6 -6.63 2.71 -47.22
N LYS A 7 -5.92 1.84 -47.94
CA LYS A 7 -5.05 0.82 -47.36
C LYS A 7 -3.91 1.46 -46.55
N PHE A 8 -3.35 2.54 -47.07
CA PHE A 8 -2.31 3.30 -46.40
C PHE A 8 -2.81 3.89 -45.09
N LEU A 9 -3.99 4.50 -45.09
CA LEU A 9 -4.62 5.06 -43.89
C LEU A 9 -4.94 3.98 -42.87
N MET A 10 -5.44 2.83 -43.34
CA MET A 10 -5.74 1.70 -42.43
C MET A 10 -4.50 1.16 -41.73
N ARG A 11 -3.39 1.07 -42.48
CA ARG A 11 -2.10 0.64 -41.90
C ARG A 11 -1.62 1.60 -40.83
N TRP A 12 -1.68 2.88 -41.08
CA TRP A 12 -1.33 3.90 -40.11
C TRP A 12 -2.23 3.87 -38.91
N PHE A 13 -3.53 3.70 -39.10
CA PHE A 13 -4.51 3.60 -38.05
C PHE A 13 -4.20 2.38 -37.16
N GLN A 14 -3.90 1.23 -37.75
CA GLN A 14 -3.54 0.03 -37.02
C GLN A 14 -2.27 0.25 -36.19
N ARG A 15 -1.27 0.89 -36.72
CA ARG A 15 -0.04 1.23 -36.00
C ARG A 15 -0.31 2.14 -34.82
N LEU A 16 -1.14 3.15 -35.02
CA LEU A 16 -1.51 4.07 -33.94
C LEU A 16 -2.28 3.35 -32.83
N VAL A 17 -3.19 2.46 -33.18
CA VAL A 17 -3.96 1.67 -32.21
C VAL A 17 -3.02 0.76 -31.38
N VAL A 18 -2.09 0.08 -32.05
CA VAL A 18 -1.12 -0.79 -31.36
C VAL A 18 -0.24 0.03 -30.43
N LEU A 19 0.25 1.19 -30.90
CA LEU A 19 1.08 2.06 -30.08
C LEU A 19 0.31 2.57 -28.86
N ALA A 20 -0.94 3.00 -29.05
CA ALA A 20 -1.78 3.45 -27.94
C ALA A 20 -2.05 2.33 -26.94
N ALA A 21 -2.29 1.11 -27.43
CA ALA A 21 -2.49 -0.06 -26.56
C ALA A 21 -1.23 -0.37 -25.74
N LEU A 22 -0.04 -0.27 -26.36
CA LEU A 22 1.22 -0.49 -25.66
C LEU A 22 1.48 0.56 -24.58
N ILE A 23 1.20 1.81 -24.89
CA ILE A 23 1.33 2.92 -23.93
C ILE A 23 0.37 2.72 -22.76
N ALA A 24 -0.88 2.38 -23.05
CA ALA A 24 -1.89 2.13 -22.02
C ALA A 24 -1.50 0.95 -21.12
N LEU A 25 -1.01 -0.14 -21.72
CA LEU A 25 -0.55 -1.30 -20.98
C LEU A 25 0.66 -0.97 -20.10
N GLY A 26 1.63 -0.23 -20.65
CA GLY A 26 2.81 0.20 -19.90
C GLY A 26 2.45 1.09 -18.73
N GLY A 27 1.54 2.05 -18.92
CA GLY A 27 1.03 2.91 -17.85
C GLY A 27 0.30 2.14 -16.78
N TRP A 28 -0.53 1.17 -17.19
CA TRP A 28 -1.25 0.29 -16.26
C TRP A 28 -0.30 -0.54 -15.42
N LEU A 29 0.69 -1.18 -16.08
CA LEU A 29 1.69 -1.99 -15.38
C LEU A 29 2.54 -1.15 -14.43
N PHE A 30 2.89 0.07 -14.83
CA PHE A 30 3.61 0.99 -13.96
C PHE A 30 2.80 1.31 -12.70
N TYR A 31 1.51 1.60 -12.86
CA TYR A 31 0.64 1.94 -11.74
C TYR A 31 0.46 0.76 -10.77
N ILE A 32 0.15 -0.44 -11.29
CA ILE A 32 -0.09 -1.61 -10.43
C ILE A 32 1.21 -2.23 -9.91
N GLY A 33 2.33 -2.03 -10.62
CA GLY A 33 3.62 -2.59 -10.23
C GLY A 33 4.46 -1.65 -9.37
N ARG A 34 3.96 -0.45 -9.07
CA ARG A 34 4.70 0.53 -8.28
C ARG A 34 4.92 0.05 -6.86
N GLU A 35 6.18 0.07 -6.44
CA GLU A 35 6.56 -0.34 -5.09
C GLU A 35 6.40 0.82 -4.11
N HIS A 36 5.81 0.53 -2.96
CA HIS A 36 5.63 1.49 -1.88
C HIS A 36 6.30 0.98 -0.61
N GLN A 37 6.84 1.89 0.17
CA GLN A 37 7.38 1.59 1.49
C GLN A 37 6.36 1.99 2.54
N VAL A 38 5.99 1.03 3.38
CA VAL A 38 5.06 1.26 4.47
C VAL A 38 5.83 1.15 5.78
N PHE A 39 5.91 2.26 6.49
CA PHE A 39 6.56 2.30 7.80
C PHE A 39 5.53 2.00 8.88
N LEU A 40 5.83 1.03 9.71
CA LEU A 40 4.98 0.60 10.82
C LEU A 40 5.59 1.14 12.11
N ASP A 41 4.85 1.99 12.81
CA ASP A 41 5.36 2.71 13.98
C ASP A 41 4.51 2.42 15.19
N ASN A 42 5.11 1.84 16.23
CA ASN A 42 4.45 1.55 17.50
C ASN A 42 4.89 2.54 18.59
N LYS A 43 4.78 3.83 18.28
CA LYS A 43 5.04 4.90 19.25
C LYS A 43 3.74 5.58 19.67
N PRO A 44 3.70 6.21 20.84
CA PRO A 44 2.51 6.96 21.24
C PRO A 44 2.13 8.00 20.19
N PHE A 45 0.84 8.13 19.92
CA PHE A 45 0.30 9.09 18.98
C PHE A 45 -0.89 9.81 19.62
N GLY A 46 -0.73 11.10 19.92
CA GLY A 46 -1.79 11.87 20.56
C GLY A 46 -2.25 11.24 21.88
N GLU A 47 -3.52 10.86 21.93
CA GLU A 47 -4.14 10.21 23.09
C GLU A 47 -3.82 8.71 23.15
N TYR A 48 -3.31 8.14 22.06
CA TYR A 48 -3.08 6.70 21.94
C TYR A 48 -1.71 6.35 22.46
N LYS A 49 -1.67 5.42 23.40
CA LYS A 49 -0.41 4.94 23.98
C LYS A 49 0.19 3.86 23.09
N ALA A 50 1.51 3.72 23.15
CA ALA A 50 2.20 2.65 22.45
C ALA A 50 1.67 1.29 22.92
N LEU A 51 1.54 0.35 21.97
CA LEU A 51 1.10 -1.01 22.25
C LEU A 51 2.27 -1.80 22.82
N GLU A 52 2.00 -2.69 23.76
CA GLU A 52 3.07 -3.50 24.35
C GLU A 52 3.68 -4.45 23.33
N GLN A 53 2.82 -5.12 22.58
CA GLN A 53 3.24 -6.00 21.49
C GLN A 53 2.15 -6.03 20.43
N VAL A 54 2.54 -5.91 19.19
CA VAL A 54 1.63 -6.00 18.06
C VAL A 54 2.30 -6.79 16.95
N ASN A 55 1.58 -7.74 16.38
CA ASN A 55 2.00 -8.48 15.21
C ASN A 55 1.28 -7.93 14.00
N VAL A 56 2.01 -7.51 13.00
CA VAL A 56 1.47 -6.86 11.82
C VAL A 56 1.87 -7.64 10.58
N SER A 57 0.91 -7.85 9.70
CA SER A 57 1.18 -8.43 8.38
C SER A 57 0.60 -7.52 7.30
N VAL A 58 1.32 -7.43 6.19
CA VAL A 58 0.90 -6.66 5.01
C VAL A 58 0.66 -7.66 3.89
N ASN A 59 -0.55 -7.63 3.30
CA ASN A 59 -0.97 -8.52 2.21
C ASN A 59 -0.80 -10.02 2.52
N GLY A 60 -0.95 -10.39 3.80
CA GLY A 60 -0.79 -11.78 4.22
C GLY A 60 0.63 -12.31 4.18
N GLY A 61 1.62 -11.41 4.10
CA GLY A 61 3.04 -11.78 4.11
C GLY A 61 3.56 -12.11 5.50
N GLU A 62 4.88 -12.05 5.66
CA GLU A 62 5.51 -12.34 6.93
C GLU A 62 5.00 -11.41 8.04
N VAL A 63 4.79 -12.00 9.21
CA VAL A 63 4.36 -11.25 10.37
C VAL A 63 5.57 -10.53 10.98
N VAL A 64 5.40 -9.23 11.19
CA VAL A 64 6.39 -8.39 11.88
C VAL A 64 5.92 -8.19 13.31
N GLU A 65 6.76 -8.55 14.26
CA GLU A 65 6.49 -8.36 15.68
C GLU A 65 7.11 -7.03 16.12
N LEU A 66 6.28 -6.14 16.65
CA LEU A 66 6.72 -4.83 17.13
C LEU A 66 6.39 -4.70 18.61
N MET A 67 7.42 -4.49 19.39
CA MET A 67 7.28 -4.16 20.80
C MET A 67 7.04 -2.66 20.97
N SER A 68 6.82 -2.22 22.19
CA SER A 68 6.58 -0.81 22.48
C SER A 68 7.73 0.07 21.94
N ARG A 69 7.38 1.10 21.19
CA ARG A 69 8.29 2.10 20.61
C ARG A 69 9.21 1.57 19.51
N GLU A 70 8.94 0.39 18.98
CA GLU A 70 9.66 -0.13 17.83
C GLU A 70 9.04 0.35 16.52
N ARG A 71 9.86 0.38 15.48
CA ARG A 71 9.44 0.74 14.12
C ARG A 71 10.05 -0.25 13.13
N ASP A 72 9.29 -0.60 12.13
CA ASP A 72 9.76 -1.45 11.03
C ASP A 72 9.19 -0.94 9.71
N MET A 73 9.69 -1.50 8.63
CA MET A 73 9.28 -1.12 7.29
C MET A 73 8.95 -2.36 6.48
N LYS A 74 7.87 -2.29 5.72
CA LYS A 74 7.48 -3.32 4.75
C LYS A 74 7.33 -2.70 3.38
N LYS A 75 7.66 -3.46 2.36
CA LYS A 75 7.45 -3.06 0.98
C LYS A 75 6.19 -3.71 0.44
N THR A 76 5.41 -2.95 -0.30
CA THR A 76 4.21 -3.46 -0.94
C THR A 76 4.16 -2.97 -2.38
N VAL A 77 3.52 -3.74 -3.24
CA VAL A 77 3.39 -3.43 -4.66
C VAL A 77 1.92 -3.15 -4.95
N GLY A 78 1.68 -2.09 -5.73
CA GLY A 78 0.35 -1.70 -6.13
C GLY A 78 -0.24 -0.58 -5.29
N PRO A 79 -1.41 -0.04 -5.71
CA PRO A 79 -2.00 1.12 -5.06
C PRO A 79 -2.70 0.83 -3.75
N LYS A 80 -2.97 -0.44 -3.43
CA LYS A 80 -3.68 -0.84 -2.23
C LYS A 80 -2.96 -1.96 -1.51
N PHE A 81 -3.11 -2.01 -0.20
CA PHE A 81 -2.61 -3.14 0.58
C PHE A 81 -3.55 -3.44 1.74
N ILE A 82 -3.49 -4.69 2.21
CA ILE A 82 -4.28 -5.15 3.34
C ILE A 82 -3.38 -5.19 4.57
N LEU A 83 -3.75 -4.43 5.59
CA LEU A 83 -3.02 -4.36 6.84
C LEU A 83 -3.79 -5.12 7.91
N LYS A 84 -3.12 -6.11 8.51
CA LYS A 84 -3.68 -6.89 9.61
C LYS A 84 -2.81 -6.69 10.84
N ALA A 85 -3.42 -6.28 11.93
CA ALA A 85 -2.73 -6.07 13.21
C ALA A 85 -3.37 -6.92 14.29
N GLU A 86 -2.55 -7.69 14.99
CA GLU A 86 -2.96 -8.46 16.16
C GLU A 86 -2.29 -7.89 17.38
N VAL A 87 -3.09 -7.41 18.34
CA VAL A 87 -2.60 -6.78 19.56
C VAL A 87 -2.56 -7.80 20.68
N PHE A 88 -1.42 -7.89 21.34
CA PHE A 88 -1.21 -8.79 22.47
C PHE A 88 -1.17 -8.01 23.78
N ASP A 89 -1.65 -8.63 24.85
CA ASP A 89 -1.56 -8.06 26.19
C ASP A 89 -0.24 -8.48 26.87
N GLU A 90 -0.07 -8.11 28.14
CA GLU A 90 1.12 -8.46 28.92
C GLU A 90 1.31 -9.97 29.08
N ASP A 91 0.22 -10.73 29.07
CA ASP A 91 0.23 -12.18 29.22
C ASP A 91 0.46 -12.92 27.91
N GLY A 92 0.60 -12.18 26.80
CA GLY A 92 0.81 -12.76 25.49
C GLY A 92 -0.45 -13.25 24.80
N GLU A 93 -1.62 -12.87 25.30
CA GLU A 93 -2.90 -13.23 24.69
C GLU A 93 -3.37 -12.15 23.72
N ILE A 94 -4.05 -12.59 22.63
CA ILE A 94 -4.58 -11.66 21.64
C ILE A 94 -5.79 -10.93 22.23
N VAL A 95 -5.65 -9.61 22.35
CA VAL A 95 -6.72 -8.75 22.89
C VAL A 95 -7.60 -8.22 21.76
N ASN A 96 -7.01 -7.95 20.62
CA ASN A 96 -7.73 -7.35 19.50
C ASN A 96 -7.08 -7.76 18.18
N THR A 97 -7.89 -7.87 17.12
CA THR A 97 -7.41 -8.15 15.77
C THR A 97 -8.15 -7.23 14.82
N LEU A 98 -7.40 -6.46 14.04
CA LEU A 98 -7.96 -5.52 13.06
C LEU A 98 -7.40 -5.82 11.68
N THR A 99 -8.27 -5.80 10.69
CA THR A 99 -7.88 -5.96 9.29
C THR A 99 -8.52 -4.84 8.49
N LYS A 100 -7.72 -4.15 7.69
CA LYS A 100 -8.23 -3.04 6.90
C LYS A 100 -7.47 -2.95 5.58
N THR A 101 -8.20 -2.63 4.51
CA THR A 101 -7.60 -2.33 3.21
C THR A 101 -7.26 -0.85 3.16
N ILE A 102 -6.01 -0.53 2.85
CA ILE A 102 -5.52 0.83 2.78
C ILE A 102 -5.22 1.18 1.34
N ASP A 103 -5.76 2.31 0.89
CA ASP A 103 -5.56 2.81 -0.47
C ASP A 103 -4.51 3.91 -0.44
N LEU A 104 -3.37 3.65 -1.10
CA LEU A 104 -2.27 4.60 -1.19
C LEU A 104 -2.47 5.60 -2.34
N CYS A 105 -3.34 5.27 -3.29
CA CYS A 105 -3.55 6.07 -4.51
C CYS A 105 -2.23 6.38 -5.20
N ILE A 106 -1.87 7.66 -5.26
CA ILE A 106 -0.61 8.13 -5.86
C ILE A 106 0.49 8.39 -4.83
N SER A 107 0.23 8.15 -3.56
CA SER A 107 1.24 8.33 -2.51
C SER A 107 2.38 7.33 -2.70
N LYS A 108 3.61 7.78 -2.47
CA LYS A 108 4.79 6.92 -2.62
C LYS A 108 4.99 6.06 -1.38
N ASP A 109 5.19 6.70 -0.26
CA ASP A 109 5.49 6.05 1.01
C ASP A 109 4.60 6.64 2.09
N VAL A 110 4.23 5.81 3.04
CA VAL A 110 3.39 6.23 4.17
C VAL A 110 3.92 5.62 5.46
N MET A 111 3.61 6.26 6.56
CA MET A 111 3.86 5.73 7.90
C MET A 111 2.52 5.48 8.57
N ILE A 112 2.36 4.32 9.17
CA ILE A 112 1.15 3.95 9.87
C ILE A 112 1.44 3.92 11.37
N SER A 113 0.69 4.75 12.10
CA SER A 113 0.73 4.72 13.56
C SER A 113 -0.13 3.56 14.04
N LEU A 114 0.49 2.50 14.54
CA LEU A 114 -0.22 1.31 15.02
C LEU A 114 -1.15 1.61 16.20
N PRO A 115 -0.73 2.39 17.22
CA PRO A 115 -1.66 2.76 18.28
C PRO A 115 -2.90 3.49 17.77
N ALA A 116 -2.73 4.42 16.82
CA ALA A 116 -3.85 5.13 16.22
C ALA A 116 -4.72 4.19 15.36
N PHE A 117 -4.10 3.28 14.62
CA PHE A 117 -4.82 2.29 13.81
C PHE A 117 -5.69 1.36 14.68
N VAL A 118 -5.12 0.84 15.75
CA VAL A 118 -5.84 -0.05 16.69
C VAL A 118 -6.95 0.71 17.41
N GLY A 119 -6.69 2.00 17.74
CA GLY A 119 -7.69 2.86 18.35
C GLY A 119 -8.77 3.38 17.42
N GLU A 120 -8.74 2.96 16.16
CA GLU A 120 -9.69 3.37 15.12
C GLU A 120 -9.71 4.88 14.89
N ALA A 121 -8.55 5.54 15.05
CA ALA A 121 -8.41 6.96 14.75
C ALA A 121 -8.57 7.22 13.26
N GLU A 122 -9.13 8.37 12.91
CA GLU A 122 -9.29 8.75 11.50
C GLU A 122 -7.95 9.00 10.81
N ASN A 123 -6.96 9.50 11.55
CA ASN A 123 -5.66 9.93 11.03
C ASN A 123 -4.53 9.00 11.46
N PHE A 124 -4.64 7.71 11.17
CA PHE A 124 -3.58 6.78 11.47
C PHE A 124 -2.50 6.71 10.39
N ILE A 125 -2.76 7.27 9.21
CA ILE A 125 -1.80 7.33 8.10
C ILE A 125 -1.06 8.66 8.16
N LEU A 126 0.27 8.59 8.30
CA LEU A 126 1.13 9.75 8.42
C LEU A 126 2.07 9.82 7.22
N PRO A 127 2.64 11.01 6.91
CA PRO A 127 3.67 11.08 5.88
C PRO A 127 4.90 10.27 6.30
N ALA A 128 5.55 9.66 5.30
CA ALA A 128 6.73 8.85 5.55
C ALA A 128 7.85 9.68 6.18
N PRO A 129 8.64 9.09 7.09
CA PRO A 129 9.78 9.81 7.67
C PRO A 129 10.83 10.09 6.59
N ARG A 130 11.44 11.25 6.66
CA ARG A 130 12.50 11.68 5.74
C ARG A 130 13.87 11.31 6.30
#